data_d5dcb50a54fab450aff136f4633ae29b
#
_entry.id   d5dcb50a54fab450aff136f4633ae29b
#
_cell.length_a   1.000
_cell.length_b   1.000
_cell.length_c   1.000
_cell.angle_alpha   90.00
_cell.angle_beta   90.00
_cell.angle_gamma   90.00
#
_symmetry.space_group_name_H-M   'P 1'
#
loop_
_entity.id
_entity.type
_entity.pdbx_description
1 polymer ?
#
loop_
_entity_poly.entity_id
_entity_poly.type
_entity_poly.pdbx_seq_one_letter_code
_entity_poly.pdbx_strand_id
1 'polypeptide(L)'
;AGEADANAAKPHLLMLSATPIPRTLAMTLYGDLDVSVIDELPPGRKPILTRHLYDSQRMKLFGFLRSEIARGRQVYVVYPLIKESEKMDYKDLYDGFETMSREFPLPQYRLSVVHGKLPAEEKEEGMRAFREGTTQIMVATSVIEVGVDVPNATVMVIESAERFGLSQLHQLRGRV
;
A
#
# COMPACT_ATOMS: atom_id res chain seq x y z
N ALA A 1 3.20 -51.37 -12.04
CA ALA A 1 2.17 -50.39 -12.24
C ALA A 1 1.47 -50.19 -10.90
N GLY A 2 1.91 -49.21 -10.15
CA GLY A 2 1.29 -48.84 -8.86
C GLY A 2 -0.01 -48.12 -9.12
N GLU A 3 -1.10 -48.66 -8.65
CA GLU A 3 -2.36 -47.95 -8.49
C GLU A 3 -2.10 -46.78 -7.56
N ALA A 4 -2.18 -45.58 -8.12
CA ALA A 4 -2.17 -44.36 -7.30
C ALA A 4 -3.37 -44.45 -6.33
N ASP A 5 -3.09 -44.35 -5.03
CA ASP A 5 -4.09 -44.34 -3.97
C ASP A 5 -5.20 -43.35 -4.31
N ALA A 6 -6.34 -43.87 -4.70
CA ALA A 6 -7.53 -43.08 -5.04
C ALA A 6 -8.13 -42.39 -3.81
N ASN A 7 -7.48 -42.49 -2.67
CA ASN A 7 -7.96 -41.98 -1.39
C ASN A 7 -7.02 -40.94 -0.73
N ALA A 8 -6.04 -40.42 -1.49
CA ALA A 8 -5.27 -39.27 -1.02
C ALA A 8 -6.21 -38.05 -1.02
N ALA A 9 -6.47 -37.50 0.16
CA ALA A 9 -7.27 -36.30 0.31
C ALA A 9 -6.68 -35.19 -0.58
N LYS A 10 -7.43 -34.73 -1.59
CA LYS A 10 -6.99 -33.62 -2.44
C LYS A 10 -6.86 -32.38 -1.57
N PRO A 11 -5.74 -31.63 -1.68
CA PRO A 11 -5.58 -30.42 -0.90
C PRO A 11 -6.65 -29.39 -1.28
N HIS A 12 -7.20 -28.71 -0.28
CA HIS A 12 -8.07 -27.58 -0.53
C HIS A 12 -7.24 -26.40 -0.99
N LEU A 13 -7.64 -25.78 -2.10
CA LEU A 13 -7.01 -24.57 -2.64
C LEU A 13 -7.94 -23.38 -2.48
N LEU A 14 -7.49 -22.38 -1.75
CA LEU A 14 -8.19 -21.11 -1.63
C LEU A 14 -7.37 -20.01 -2.32
N MET A 15 -7.98 -19.38 -3.32
CA MET A 15 -7.37 -18.25 -4.01
C MET A 15 -8.12 -16.98 -3.63
N LEU A 16 -7.38 -15.99 -3.13
CA LEU A 16 -7.90 -14.70 -2.71
C LEU A 16 -7.36 -13.61 -3.63
N SER A 17 -8.22 -12.69 -4.02
CA SER A 17 -7.86 -11.50 -4.79
C SER A 17 -8.60 -10.29 -4.26
N ALA A 18 -7.87 -9.19 -4.06
CA ALA A 18 -8.45 -7.91 -3.69
C ALA A 18 -9.11 -7.18 -4.87
N THR A 19 -8.85 -7.66 -6.09
CA THR A 19 -9.41 -7.07 -7.32
C THR A 19 -10.69 -7.79 -7.70
N PRO A 20 -11.85 -7.09 -7.85
CA PRO A 20 -13.06 -7.70 -8.35
C PRO A 20 -12.87 -8.25 -9.75
N ILE A 21 -13.15 -9.54 -9.94
CA ILE A 21 -13.14 -10.19 -11.25
C ILE A 21 -14.60 -10.43 -11.65
N PRO A 22 -15.05 -9.99 -12.85
CA PRO A 22 -16.39 -10.26 -13.32
C PRO A 22 -16.69 -11.77 -13.28
N ARG A 23 -17.88 -12.14 -12.82
CA ARG A 23 -18.27 -13.55 -12.66
C ARG A 23 -18.07 -14.38 -13.93
N THR A 24 -18.38 -13.80 -15.08
CA THR A 24 -18.20 -14.45 -16.39
C THR A 24 -16.74 -14.74 -16.68
N LEU A 25 -15.83 -13.83 -16.36
CA LEU A 25 -14.40 -14.01 -16.52
C LEU A 25 -13.85 -15.03 -15.51
N ALA A 26 -14.31 -14.99 -14.28
CA ALA A 26 -13.95 -15.96 -13.25
C ALA A 26 -14.34 -17.39 -13.65
N MET A 27 -15.53 -17.60 -14.18
CA MET A 27 -15.98 -18.90 -14.69
C MET A 27 -15.12 -19.39 -15.86
N THR A 28 -14.65 -18.50 -16.71
CA THR A 28 -13.79 -18.85 -17.85
C THR A 28 -12.36 -19.23 -17.41
N LEU A 29 -11.82 -18.53 -16.42
CA LEU A 29 -10.44 -18.71 -15.97
C LEU A 29 -10.28 -19.83 -14.93
N TYR A 30 -11.28 -20.01 -14.07
CA TYR A 30 -11.18 -20.88 -12.90
C TYR A 30 -12.14 -22.09 -12.93
N GLY A 31 -12.93 -22.22 -13.97
CA GLY A 31 -13.75 -23.41 -14.25
C GLY A 31 -14.59 -23.90 -13.06
N ASP A 32 -14.11 -24.94 -12.42
CA ASP A 32 -14.84 -25.67 -11.37
C ASP A 32 -14.73 -25.05 -9.97
N LEU A 33 -14.12 -23.84 -9.85
CA LEU A 33 -13.97 -23.21 -8.55
C LEU A 33 -15.24 -22.44 -8.15
N ASP A 34 -15.62 -22.60 -6.90
CA ASP A 34 -16.65 -21.75 -6.31
C ASP A 34 -16.11 -20.35 -6.11
N VAL A 35 -16.84 -19.35 -6.59
CA VAL A 35 -16.46 -17.95 -6.48
C VAL A 35 -17.39 -17.25 -5.51
N SER A 36 -16.82 -16.71 -4.44
CA SER A 36 -17.51 -15.84 -3.48
C SER A 36 -16.93 -14.44 -3.55
N VAL A 37 -17.79 -13.45 -3.60
CA VAL A 37 -17.39 -12.04 -3.61
C VAL A 37 -17.74 -11.43 -2.27
N ILE A 38 -16.72 -10.83 -1.63
CA ILE A 38 -16.92 -10.06 -0.41
C ILE A 38 -17.07 -8.59 -0.84
N ASP A 39 -18.31 -8.11 -0.84
CA ASP A 39 -18.67 -6.78 -1.35
C ASP A 39 -19.02 -5.78 -0.23
N GLU A 40 -19.05 -6.25 1.01
CA GLU A 40 -19.31 -5.41 2.18
C GLU A 40 -18.00 -5.02 2.89
N LEU A 41 -17.97 -3.79 3.38
CA LEU A 41 -16.86 -3.34 4.23
C LEU A 41 -17.02 -3.94 5.64
N PRO A 42 -15.90 -4.29 6.30
CA PRO A 42 -15.95 -4.70 7.70
C PRO A 42 -16.64 -3.66 8.57
N PRO A 43 -17.35 -4.08 9.63
CA PRO A 43 -17.99 -3.15 10.55
C PRO A 43 -16.98 -2.12 11.09
N GLY A 44 -17.37 -0.85 11.07
CA GLY A 44 -16.54 0.24 11.56
C GLY A 44 -15.59 0.87 10.53
N ARG A 45 -15.48 0.33 9.33
CA ARG A 45 -14.70 0.95 8.25
C ARG A 45 -15.49 2.11 7.63
N LYS A 46 -14.84 3.27 7.56
CA LYS A 46 -15.40 4.46 6.92
C LYS A 46 -15.14 4.43 5.41
N PRO A 47 -16.02 5.03 4.61
CA PRO A 47 -15.76 5.20 3.17
C PRO A 47 -14.46 5.96 2.92
N ILE A 48 -13.71 5.52 1.91
CA ILE A 48 -12.45 6.15 1.51
C ILE A 48 -12.75 7.25 0.50
N LEU A 49 -12.29 8.47 0.80
CA LEU A 49 -12.35 9.58 -0.14
C LEU A 49 -11.10 9.55 -1.01
N THR A 50 -11.28 9.43 -2.31
CA THR A 50 -10.20 9.43 -3.29
C THR A 50 -10.21 10.76 -4.06
N ARG A 51 -9.06 11.44 -4.11
CA ARG A 51 -8.88 12.68 -4.86
C ARG A 51 -7.69 12.56 -5.81
N HIS A 52 -7.85 13.08 -7.02
CA HIS A 52 -6.77 13.25 -7.98
C HIS A 52 -6.25 14.69 -7.85
N LEU A 53 -4.93 14.83 -7.68
CA LEU A 53 -4.25 16.12 -7.54
C LEU A 53 -3.15 16.25 -8.58
N TYR A 54 -2.92 17.48 -9.02
CA TYR A 54 -1.80 17.85 -9.89
C TYR A 54 -0.65 18.45 -9.06
N ASP A 55 0.54 18.48 -9.60
CA ASP A 55 1.73 19.06 -8.93
C ASP A 55 1.50 20.50 -8.47
N SER A 56 0.73 21.27 -9.20
CA SER A 56 0.34 22.65 -8.82
C SER A 56 -0.42 22.72 -7.49
N GLN A 57 -0.98 21.61 -7.02
CA GLN A 57 -1.76 21.52 -5.78
C GLN A 57 -0.95 20.94 -4.61
N ARG A 58 0.34 20.71 -4.80
CA ARG A 58 1.21 20.07 -3.80
C ARG A 58 1.29 20.82 -2.47
N MET A 59 1.29 22.14 -2.52
CA MET A 59 1.31 22.95 -1.29
C MET A 59 0.01 22.80 -0.48
N LYS A 60 -1.12 22.68 -1.15
CA LYS A 60 -2.41 22.38 -0.50
C LYS A 60 -2.41 21.01 0.14
N LEU A 61 -1.81 20.01 -0.55
CA LEU A 61 -1.62 18.67 -0.02
C LEU A 61 -0.81 18.71 1.28
N PHE A 62 0.32 19.39 1.30
CA PHE A 62 1.16 19.50 2.50
C PHE A 62 0.43 20.14 3.66
N GLY A 63 -0.38 21.18 3.42
CA GLY A 63 -1.23 21.80 4.43
C GLY A 63 -2.25 20.81 5.00
N PHE A 64 -2.88 20.02 4.17
CA PHE A 64 -3.77 18.95 4.59
C PHE A 64 -3.07 17.89 5.44
N LEU A 65 -1.89 17.44 5.02
CA LEU A 65 -1.09 16.47 5.77
C LEU A 65 -0.70 17.01 7.16
N ARG A 66 -0.30 18.27 7.25
CA ARG A 66 0.01 18.90 8.55
C ARG A 66 -1.21 18.90 9.48
N SER A 67 -2.38 19.21 8.94
CA SER A 67 -3.60 19.21 9.72
C SER A 67 -3.98 17.81 10.23
N GLU A 68 -3.81 16.78 9.41
CA GLU A 68 -4.06 15.38 9.79
C GLU A 68 -3.07 14.90 10.84
N ILE A 69 -1.78 15.22 10.68
CA ILE A 69 -0.74 14.88 11.67
C ILE A 69 -0.98 15.61 13.00
N ALA A 70 -1.43 16.87 12.95
CA ALA A 70 -1.79 17.62 14.15
C ALA A 70 -2.94 16.98 14.92
N ARG A 71 -3.82 16.23 14.24
CA ARG A 71 -4.87 15.41 14.86
C ARG A 71 -4.39 14.07 15.40
N GLY A 72 -3.09 13.78 15.31
CA GLY A 72 -2.51 12.52 15.72
C GLY A 72 -2.59 11.40 14.66
N ARG A 73 -2.95 11.72 13.42
CA ARG A 73 -3.00 10.73 12.33
C ARG A 73 -1.64 10.56 11.68
N GLN A 74 -1.50 9.45 10.95
CA GLN A 74 -0.29 9.13 10.22
C GLN A 74 -0.56 9.03 8.72
N VAL A 75 0.49 9.14 7.92
CA VAL A 75 0.42 9.27 6.47
C VAL A 75 1.35 8.27 5.80
N TYR A 76 0.84 7.56 4.80
CA TYR A 76 1.65 6.81 3.83
C TYR A 76 1.94 7.70 2.62
N VAL A 77 3.17 7.65 2.13
CA VAL A 77 3.55 8.21 0.82
C VAL A 77 4.16 7.08 0.01
N VAL A 78 3.51 6.71 -1.09
CA VAL A 78 3.87 5.53 -1.88
C VAL A 78 4.36 5.95 -3.26
N TYR A 79 5.55 5.49 -3.63
CA TYR A 79 6.16 5.67 -4.94
C TYR A 79 6.02 4.39 -5.76
N PRO A 80 5.84 4.49 -7.09
CA PRO A 80 5.86 3.30 -7.94
C PRO A 80 7.24 2.65 -7.98
N LEU A 81 7.27 1.32 -8.09
CA LEU A 81 8.46 0.56 -8.36
C LEU A 81 8.19 -0.33 -9.57
N ILE A 82 8.75 0.04 -10.72
CA ILE A 82 8.59 -0.67 -11.97
C ILE A 82 9.94 -1.26 -12.37
N LYS A 83 9.96 -2.56 -12.69
CA LYS A 83 11.19 -3.32 -12.95
C LYS A 83 12.07 -2.68 -14.02
N GLU A 84 11.47 -2.14 -15.08
CA GLU A 84 12.16 -1.53 -16.21
C GLU A 84 12.81 -0.17 -15.87
N SER A 85 12.34 0.49 -14.82
CA SER A 85 12.82 1.82 -14.38
C SER A 85 13.23 1.84 -12.90
N GLU A 86 13.58 0.70 -12.35
CA GLU A 86 13.85 0.53 -10.91
C GLU A 86 14.86 1.55 -10.37
N LYS A 87 15.96 1.80 -11.10
CA LYS A 87 16.98 2.76 -10.67
C LYS A 87 16.43 4.18 -10.53
N MET A 88 15.62 4.63 -11.50
CA MET A 88 14.96 5.92 -11.44
C MET A 88 13.92 5.97 -10.32
N ASP A 89 13.18 4.89 -10.11
CA ASP A 89 12.14 4.82 -9.10
C ASP A 89 12.72 4.94 -7.69
N TYR A 90 13.85 4.31 -7.41
CA TYR A 90 14.56 4.49 -6.14
C TYR A 90 15.10 5.92 -5.98
N LYS A 91 15.60 6.52 -7.04
CA LYS A 91 16.02 7.92 -7.02
C LYS A 91 14.84 8.83 -6.69
N ASP A 92 13.71 8.65 -7.35
CA ASP A 92 12.49 9.42 -7.11
C ASP A 92 11.99 9.26 -5.67
N LEU A 93 12.06 8.05 -5.12
CA LEU A 93 11.74 7.79 -3.73
C LEU A 93 12.59 8.63 -2.78
N TYR A 94 13.90 8.64 -2.97
CA TYR A 94 14.82 9.38 -2.10
C TYR A 94 14.74 10.89 -2.30
N ASP A 95 14.53 11.36 -3.53
CA ASP A 95 14.25 12.78 -3.81
C ASP A 95 12.96 13.22 -3.12
N GLY A 96 11.94 12.40 -3.16
CA GLY A 96 10.68 12.63 -2.47
C GLY A 96 10.82 12.60 -0.95
N PHE A 97 11.60 11.66 -0.43
CA PHE A 97 11.91 11.59 1.00
C PHE A 97 12.62 12.85 1.47
N GLU A 98 13.59 13.34 0.71
CA GLU A 98 14.30 14.60 1.01
C GLU A 98 13.35 15.80 0.99
N THR A 99 12.48 15.89 0.00
CA THR A 99 11.46 16.94 -0.10
C THR A 99 10.52 16.92 1.11
N MET A 100 10.03 15.74 1.45
CA MET A 100 9.15 15.57 2.61
C MET A 100 9.86 15.91 3.92
N SER A 101 11.13 15.56 4.05
CA SER A 101 11.94 15.89 5.23
C SER A 101 12.15 17.39 5.41
N ARG A 102 12.22 18.15 4.31
CA ARG A 102 12.29 19.62 4.36
C ARG A 102 10.96 20.25 4.74
N GLU A 103 9.85 19.73 4.21
CA GLU A 103 8.51 20.23 4.51
C GLU A 103 8.02 19.82 5.90
N PHE A 104 8.51 18.69 6.41
CA PHE A 104 8.19 18.14 7.71
C PHE A 104 9.45 17.92 8.53
N PRO A 105 10.08 19.01 9.03
CA PRO A 105 11.40 18.93 9.65
C PRO A 105 11.36 18.38 11.08
N LEU A 106 12.50 17.80 11.48
CA LEU A 106 12.75 17.49 12.90
C LEU A 106 12.83 18.77 13.73
N PRO A 107 12.51 18.72 15.02
CA PRO A 107 12.09 17.55 15.79
C PRO A 107 10.57 17.27 15.75
N GLN A 108 9.79 18.17 15.15
CA GLN A 108 8.33 18.11 15.17
C GLN A 108 7.78 16.92 14.42
N TYR A 109 8.41 16.56 13.29
CA TYR A 109 8.00 15.44 12.44
C TYR A 109 9.14 14.45 12.29
N ARG A 110 8.78 13.16 12.22
CA ARG A 110 9.73 12.08 11.95
C ARG A 110 9.20 11.22 10.81
N LEU A 111 10.09 10.84 9.90
CA LEU A 111 9.77 10.05 8.73
C LEU A 111 10.49 8.71 8.76
N SER A 112 9.82 7.68 8.27
CA SER A 112 10.41 6.40 7.92
C SER A 112 10.50 6.26 6.41
N VAL A 113 11.55 5.62 5.91
CA VAL A 113 11.65 5.18 4.52
C VAL A 113 11.79 3.66 4.49
N VAL A 114 10.95 2.99 3.69
CA VAL A 114 10.93 1.53 3.61
C VAL A 114 10.85 1.10 2.15
N HIS A 115 11.78 0.29 1.70
CA HIS A 115 11.78 -0.29 0.36
C HIS A 115 12.50 -1.65 0.32
N GLY A 116 12.34 -2.37 -0.78
CA GLY A 116 12.81 -3.76 -0.90
C GLY A 116 14.32 -3.96 -0.84
N LYS A 117 15.13 -2.95 -1.16
CA LYS A 117 16.59 -3.04 -1.14
C LYS A 117 17.21 -2.75 0.22
N LEU A 118 16.45 -2.30 1.20
CA LEU A 118 16.95 -2.12 2.55
C LEU A 118 17.27 -3.46 3.21
N PRO A 119 18.29 -3.52 4.08
CA PRO A 119 18.48 -4.67 4.96
C PRO A 119 17.21 -4.95 5.77
N ALA A 120 16.96 -6.23 6.06
CA ALA A 120 15.74 -6.66 6.76
C ALA A 120 15.55 -5.94 8.11
N GLU A 121 16.65 -5.70 8.83
CA GLU A 121 16.62 -4.99 10.12
C GLU A 121 16.18 -3.54 9.98
N GLU A 122 16.69 -2.82 8.98
CA GLU A 122 16.30 -1.42 8.70
C GLU A 122 14.84 -1.33 8.26
N LYS A 123 14.39 -2.28 7.43
CA LYS A 123 13.00 -2.39 7.01
C LYS A 123 12.07 -2.57 8.20
N GLU A 124 12.39 -3.52 9.07
CA GLU A 124 11.59 -3.80 10.27
C GLU A 124 11.58 -2.64 11.24
N GLU A 125 12.72 -1.96 11.41
CA GLU A 125 12.81 -0.78 12.27
C GLU A 125 11.94 0.37 11.76
N GLY A 126 11.98 0.66 10.46
CA GLY A 126 11.15 1.69 9.84
C GLY A 126 9.65 1.39 9.96
N MET A 127 9.27 0.15 9.72
CA MET A 127 7.89 -0.29 9.86
C MET A 127 7.41 -0.26 11.32
N ARG A 128 8.24 -0.70 12.25
CA ARG A 128 7.93 -0.67 13.68
C ARG A 128 7.77 0.77 14.18
N ALA A 129 8.68 1.66 13.84
CA ALA A 129 8.60 3.08 14.21
C ALA A 129 7.29 3.71 13.74
N PHE A 130 6.84 3.35 12.56
CA PHE A 130 5.56 3.81 12.03
C PHE A 130 4.36 3.19 12.76
N ARG A 131 4.37 1.88 12.99
CA ARG A 131 3.31 1.21 13.77
C ARG A 131 3.15 1.77 15.17
N GLU A 132 4.26 2.06 15.83
CA GLU A 132 4.27 2.60 17.20
C GLU A 132 3.97 4.10 17.27
N GLY A 133 3.83 4.77 16.13
CA GLY A 133 3.57 6.21 16.07
C GLY A 133 4.79 7.08 16.32
N THR A 134 5.99 6.50 16.37
CA THR A 134 7.25 7.27 16.50
C THR A 134 7.51 8.10 15.26
N THR A 135 7.15 7.59 14.07
CA THR A 135 7.18 8.35 12.82
C THR A 135 5.76 8.61 12.34
N GLN A 136 5.50 9.81 11.86
CA GLN A 136 4.19 10.27 11.40
C GLN A 136 3.98 9.99 9.91
N ILE A 137 5.05 9.90 9.16
CA ILE A 137 5.02 9.70 7.71
C ILE A 137 5.91 8.52 7.35
N MET A 138 5.39 7.58 6.59
CA MET A 138 6.17 6.49 6.01
C MET A 138 6.21 6.64 4.49
N VAL A 139 7.41 6.75 3.94
CA VAL A 139 7.68 6.82 2.50
C VAL A 139 8.12 5.43 2.03
N ALA A 140 7.41 4.84 1.08
CA ALA A 140 7.63 3.46 0.66
C ALA A 140 7.41 3.29 -0.85
N THR A 141 7.89 2.17 -1.41
CA THR A 141 7.83 1.92 -2.85
C THR A 141 6.71 0.99 -3.30
N SER A 142 6.16 0.13 -2.49
CA SER A 142 5.19 -0.85 -2.99
C SER A 142 4.19 -1.30 -1.94
N VAL A 143 3.19 -2.06 -2.40
CA VAL A 143 2.18 -2.68 -1.53
C VAL A 143 2.81 -3.62 -0.50
N ILE A 144 3.92 -4.29 -0.85
CA ILE A 144 4.60 -5.24 0.05
C ILE A 144 5.19 -4.49 1.26
N GLU A 145 5.85 -3.36 1.03
CA GLU A 145 6.40 -2.51 2.09
C GLU A 145 5.30 -1.81 2.89
N VAL A 146 4.17 -1.48 2.24
CA VAL A 146 2.98 -0.90 2.88
C VAL A 146 2.07 -1.98 3.50
N GLY A 147 2.49 -3.24 3.51
CA GLY A 147 1.70 -4.40 3.94
C GLY A 147 1.33 -4.46 5.43
N VAL A 148 1.69 -3.46 6.21
CA VAL A 148 1.41 -3.39 7.64
C VAL A 148 0.08 -2.68 7.88
N ASP A 149 -0.79 -3.30 8.67
CA ASP A 149 -2.02 -2.67 9.11
C ASP A 149 -1.74 -1.66 10.22
N VAL A 150 -1.89 -0.39 9.90
CA VAL A 150 -1.76 0.72 10.85
C VAL A 150 -3.07 1.52 10.84
N PRO A 151 -4.01 1.22 11.74
CA PRO A 151 -5.32 1.88 11.74
C PRO A 151 -5.25 3.41 11.86
N ASN A 152 -4.20 3.92 12.48
CA ASN A 152 -4.00 5.36 12.62
C ASN A 152 -3.48 6.04 11.36
N ALA A 153 -3.00 5.27 10.36
CA ALA A 153 -2.59 5.78 9.06
C ALA A 153 -3.82 5.92 8.14
N THR A 154 -4.45 7.08 8.21
CA THR A 154 -5.72 7.36 7.56
C THR A 154 -5.59 8.07 6.22
N VAL A 155 -4.38 8.46 5.84
CA VAL A 155 -4.09 9.16 4.59
C VAL A 155 -3.02 8.40 3.83
N MET A 156 -3.23 8.22 2.53
CA MET A 156 -2.24 7.68 1.62
C MET A 156 -2.08 8.63 0.44
N VAL A 157 -0.85 9.07 0.22
CA VAL A 157 -0.45 9.84 -0.96
C VAL A 157 0.21 8.88 -1.93
N ILE A 158 -0.31 8.78 -3.14
CA ILE A 158 0.25 7.94 -4.19
C ILE A 158 0.91 8.85 -5.22
N GLU A 159 2.23 8.82 -5.25
CA GLU A 159 3.03 9.62 -6.20
C GLU A 159 3.06 8.92 -7.56
N SER A 160 2.98 9.72 -8.63
CA SER A 160 2.94 9.21 -10.01
C SER A 160 1.90 8.09 -10.18
N ALA A 161 0.69 8.35 -9.75
CA ALA A 161 -0.40 7.36 -9.70
C ALA A 161 -0.70 6.73 -11.08
N GLU A 162 -0.45 7.46 -12.17
CA GLU A 162 -0.60 6.99 -13.55
C GLU A 162 0.32 5.81 -13.89
N ARG A 163 1.38 5.60 -13.12
CA ARG A 163 2.34 4.50 -13.30
C ARG A 163 1.93 3.21 -12.58
N PHE A 164 0.87 3.26 -11.76
CA PHE A 164 0.32 2.08 -11.10
C PHE A 164 -0.79 1.46 -11.95
N GLY A 165 -0.89 0.13 -11.93
CA GLY A 165 -2.06 -0.56 -12.45
C GLY A 165 -3.29 -0.36 -11.55
N LEU A 166 -4.50 -0.48 -12.14
CA LEU A 166 -5.74 -0.30 -11.38
C LEU A 166 -5.86 -1.25 -10.19
N SER A 167 -5.43 -2.50 -10.33
CA SER A 167 -5.48 -3.47 -9.23
C SER A 167 -4.53 -3.09 -8.09
N GLN A 168 -3.35 -2.54 -8.41
CA GLN A 168 -2.41 -2.04 -7.41
C GLN A 168 -2.99 -0.85 -6.65
N LEU A 169 -3.60 0.11 -7.34
CA LEU A 169 -4.26 1.25 -6.72
C LEU A 169 -5.40 0.81 -5.80
N HIS A 170 -6.16 -0.19 -6.23
CA HIS A 170 -7.25 -0.76 -5.43
C HIS A 170 -6.72 -1.42 -4.14
N GLN A 171 -5.63 -2.18 -4.24
CA GLN A 171 -4.99 -2.79 -3.08
C GLN A 171 -4.44 -1.74 -2.10
N LEU A 172 -3.79 -0.68 -2.60
CA LEU A 172 -3.30 0.43 -1.79
C LEU A 172 -4.45 1.14 -1.07
N ARG A 173 -5.54 1.39 -1.78
CA ARG A 173 -6.74 1.99 -1.20
C ARG A 173 -7.27 1.20 0.00
N GLY A 174 -7.17 -0.11 -0.05
CA GLY A 174 -7.60 -1.00 1.03
C GLY A 174 -6.78 -0.89 2.31
N ARG A 175 -5.65 -0.18 2.30
CA ARG A 175 -4.76 -0.03 3.47
C ARG A 175 -5.04 1.20 4.34
N VAL A 176 -5.90 2.08 3.90
CA VAL A 176 -6.30 3.29 4.66
C VAL A 176 -7.72 3.24 5.18
#